data_2e4e3ba893e5bde94186640160301e49
#
_entry.id   2e4e3ba893e5bde94186640160301e49
#
_cell.length_a   1.000
_cell.length_b   1.000
_cell.length_c   1.000
_cell.angle_alpha   90.00
_cell.angle_beta   90.00
_cell.angle_gamma   90.00
#
_symmetry.space_group_name_H-M   'P 1'
#
loop_
_entity.id
_entity.type
_entity.pdbx_description
1 polymer ?
#
loop_
_entity_poly.entity_id
_entity_poly.type
_entity_poly.pdbx_seq_one_letter_code
_entity_poly.pdbx_strand_id
1 'polypeptide(L)'
;MSVWAILVAAGRGERLGLDRPKAFAKLGEEPLLAEPLRRLEACPWVDGVVLVAPPGWEEPAILLAEEEGCGKVHACVTGGKTRSDSVRAGLEEVPGDALVVLVHDAARPLVSDEVVERVLAPLSEGWDGVVPGIPVGDTLKRVGSDGAVEETVSRDGLWAVQTPQAFAADVLRRAQANGGEATDCAGLVEAAGGRIKVVQGDPHLLKVTSEADLETVAGWR
;
A
#
# COMPACT_ATOMS: atom_id res chain seq x y z
N MET A 1 -21.34 1.46 -1.67
CA MET A 1 -20.32 0.54 -2.24
C MET A 1 -19.50 0.06 -1.05
N SER A 2 -19.38 -1.23 -0.79
CA SER A 2 -18.59 -1.73 0.36
C SER A 2 -17.11 -1.73 -0.02
N VAL A 3 -16.31 -0.89 0.65
CA VAL A 3 -14.88 -0.67 0.39
C VAL A 3 -14.07 -1.09 1.62
N TRP A 4 -13.20 -2.05 1.43
CA TRP A 4 -12.32 -2.56 2.49
C TRP A 4 -10.87 -2.25 2.20
N ALA A 5 -10.13 -1.79 3.19
CA ALA A 5 -8.71 -1.54 3.08
C ALA A 5 -7.89 -2.67 3.70
N ILE A 6 -6.87 -3.15 2.98
CA ILE A 6 -5.80 -3.99 3.52
C ILE A 6 -4.61 -3.08 3.77
N LEU A 7 -4.32 -2.80 5.05
CA LEU A 7 -3.16 -2.00 5.46
C LEU A 7 -1.96 -2.91 5.68
N VAL A 8 -1.03 -2.92 4.72
CA VAL A 8 0.14 -3.81 4.74
C VAL A 8 1.27 -3.19 5.56
N ALA A 9 1.46 -3.69 6.77
CA ALA A 9 2.47 -3.25 7.73
C ALA A 9 3.60 -4.28 7.96
N ALA A 10 3.55 -5.45 7.32
CA ALA A 10 4.44 -6.60 7.56
C ALA A 10 5.91 -6.41 7.12
N GLY A 11 6.28 -5.26 6.54
CA GLY A 11 7.63 -5.02 6.04
C GLY A 11 8.69 -4.94 7.16
N ARG A 12 9.76 -5.70 7.03
CA ARG A 12 10.86 -5.79 8.02
C ARG A 12 11.65 -4.49 8.20
N GLY A 13 11.72 -3.65 7.15
CA GLY A 13 12.44 -2.38 7.23
C GLY A 13 13.96 -2.50 7.30
N GLU A 14 14.55 -3.55 6.74
CA GLU A 14 16.00 -3.85 6.79
C GLU A 14 16.89 -2.66 6.41
N ARG A 15 16.43 -1.83 5.45
CA ARG A 15 17.14 -0.62 5.01
C ARG A 15 17.16 0.53 6.05
N LEU A 16 16.30 0.48 7.07
CA LEU A 16 16.28 1.44 8.17
C LEU A 16 17.23 1.05 9.30
N GLY A 17 17.79 -0.18 9.30
CA GLY A 17 18.73 -0.66 10.31
C GLY A 17 18.17 -0.71 11.73
N LEU A 18 16.86 -0.75 11.90
CA LEU A 18 16.21 -0.70 13.21
C LEU A 18 16.12 -2.10 13.84
N ASP A 19 16.06 -2.14 15.15
CA ASP A 19 15.85 -3.33 15.99
C ASP A 19 14.38 -3.80 16.02
N ARG A 20 13.51 -3.09 15.30
CA ARG A 20 12.04 -3.29 15.24
C ARG A 20 11.52 -3.20 13.82
N PRO A 21 10.32 -3.75 13.53
CA PRO A 21 9.70 -3.62 12.22
C PRO A 21 9.45 -2.15 11.85
N LYS A 22 9.55 -1.85 10.55
CA LYS A 22 9.38 -0.49 10.03
C LYS A 22 8.08 0.19 10.44
N ALA A 23 6.98 -0.55 10.53
CA ALA A 23 5.68 -0.03 10.96
C ALA A 23 5.72 0.60 12.36
N PHE A 24 6.68 0.16 13.19
CA PHE A 24 6.91 0.65 14.55
C PHE A 24 8.14 1.58 14.66
N ALA A 25 8.72 1.99 13.52
CA ALA A 25 9.69 3.09 13.50
C ALA A 25 9.01 4.38 13.97
N LYS A 26 9.76 5.25 14.64
CA LYS A 26 9.22 6.53 15.12
C LYS A 26 9.03 7.52 13.96
N LEU A 27 7.81 8.01 13.79
CA LEU A 27 7.47 9.17 13.00
C LEU A 27 7.15 10.31 14.00
N GLY A 28 8.13 11.16 14.29
CA GLY A 28 8.06 12.02 15.46
C GLY A 28 8.11 11.20 16.75
N GLU A 29 7.10 11.34 17.62
CA GLU A 29 7.03 10.59 18.89
C GLU A 29 6.23 9.29 18.79
N GLU A 30 5.52 9.06 17.70
CA GLU A 30 4.56 7.95 17.52
C GLU A 30 5.08 6.89 16.54
N PRO A 31 4.56 5.65 16.57
CA PRO A 31 4.84 4.66 15.54
C PRO A 31 4.35 5.13 14.16
N LEU A 32 5.12 4.84 13.11
CA LEU A 32 4.77 5.14 11.72
C LEU A 32 3.36 4.62 11.34
N LEU A 33 2.98 3.46 11.90
CA LEU A 33 1.69 2.81 11.65
C LEU A 33 0.49 3.63 12.17
N ALA A 34 0.67 4.45 13.21
CA ALA A 34 -0.41 5.24 13.80
C ALA A 34 -1.05 6.19 12.77
N GLU A 35 -0.23 6.83 11.96
CA GLU A 35 -0.71 7.82 10.99
C GLU A 35 -1.64 7.24 9.90
N PRO A 36 -1.27 6.17 9.16
CA PRO A 36 -2.19 5.60 8.17
C PRO A 36 -3.40 4.92 8.81
N LEU A 37 -3.32 4.42 10.06
CA LEU A 37 -4.48 3.93 10.80
C LEU A 37 -5.50 5.04 11.02
N ARG A 38 -5.08 6.17 11.59
CA ARG A 38 -5.95 7.36 11.82
C ARG A 38 -6.59 7.87 10.54
N ARG A 39 -5.81 7.93 9.45
CA ARG A 39 -6.29 8.43 8.16
C ARG A 39 -7.32 7.49 7.53
N LEU A 40 -7.10 6.18 7.58
CA LEU A 40 -8.09 5.21 7.09
C LEU A 40 -9.33 5.15 7.98
N GLU A 41 -9.19 5.33 9.31
CA GLU A 41 -10.32 5.45 10.23
C GLU A 41 -11.19 6.67 9.89
N ALA A 42 -10.57 7.83 9.66
CA ALA A 42 -11.27 9.06 9.34
C ALA A 42 -11.86 9.09 7.91
N CYS A 43 -11.31 8.27 6.99
CA CYS A 43 -11.69 8.31 5.57
C CYS A 43 -13.14 7.86 5.37
N PRO A 44 -14.02 8.71 4.80
CA PRO A 44 -15.44 8.38 4.63
C PRO A 44 -15.70 7.30 3.58
N TRP A 45 -14.71 7.03 2.72
CA TRP A 45 -14.82 6.05 1.65
C TRP A 45 -14.46 4.63 2.08
N VAL A 46 -13.91 4.42 3.29
CA VAL A 46 -13.47 3.13 3.80
C VAL A 46 -14.45 2.64 4.87
N ASP A 47 -15.03 1.46 4.67
CA ASP A 47 -15.98 0.84 5.58
C ASP A 47 -15.30 -0.05 6.62
N GLY A 48 -14.15 -0.66 6.28
CA GLY A 48 -13.41 -1.53 7.18
C GLY A 48 -11.94 -1.66 6.80
N VAL A 49 -11.12 -2.03 7.76
CA VAL A 49 -9.67 -2.20 7.61
C VAL A 49 -9.27 -3.59 8.10
N VAL A 50 -8.48 -4.28 7.29
CA VAL A 50 -7.72 -5.46 7.71
C VAL A 50 -6.26 -5.06 7.83
N LEU A 51 -5.71 -5.18 9.02
CA LEU A 51 -4.32 -4.87 9.31
C LEU A 51 -3.45 -6.11 9.10
N VAL A 52 -2.35 -5.98 8.35
CA VAL A 52 -1.40 -7.08 8.15
C VAL A 52 -0.10 -6.73 8.86
N ALA A 53 0.09 -7.30 10.04
CA ALA A 53 1.21 -7.02 10.93
C ALA A 53 2.45 -7.88 10.63
N PRO A 54 3.65 -7.47 11.04
CA PRO A 54 4.82 -8.34 11.03
C PRO A 54 4.64 -9.53 11.97
N PRO A 55 5.22 -10.71 11.68
CA PRO A 55 5.16 -11.86 12.58
C PRO A 55 5.63 -11.52 14.00
N GLY A 56 4.78 -11.82 14.99
CA GLY A 56 5.01 -11.54 16.41
C GLY A 56 4.75 -10.10 16.84
N TRP A 57 4.16 -9.28 15.95
CA TRP A 57 3.77 -7.89 16.23
C TRP A 57 2.29 -7.64 16.04
N GLU A 58 1.49 -8.70 15.96
CA GLU A 58 0.03 -8.63 15.80
C GLU A 58 -0.62 -7.96 17.00
N GLU A 59 -0.27 -8.39 18.22
CA GLU A 59 -0.80 -7.81 19.45
C GLU A 59 -0.39 -6.33 19.61
N PRO A 60 0.89 -5.92 19.45
CA PRO A 60 1.25 -4.52 19.44
C PRO A 60 0.52 -3.69 18.39
N ALA A 61 0.22 -4.26 17.21
CA ALA A 61 -0.50 -3.56 16.14
C ALA A 61 -1.99 -3.37 16.48
N ILE A 62 -2.63 -4.36 17.11
CA ILE A 62 -4.01 -4.26 17.60
C ILE A 62 -4.08 -3.21 18.71
N LEU A 63 -3.21 -3.29 19.71
CA LEU A 63 -3.18 -2.33 20.81
C LEU A 63 -3.01 -0.88 20.32
N LEU A 64 -2.13 -0.68 19.36
CA LEU A 64 -1.96 0.64 18.73
C LEU A 64 -3.26 1.10 18.04
N ALA A 65 -3.95 0.22 17.30
CA ALA A 65 -5.20 0.57 16.65
C ALA A 65 -6.31 0.92 17.67
N GLU A 66 -6.35 0.23 18.80
CA GLU A 66 -7.28 0.52 19.91
C GLU A 66 -6.94 1.86 20.59
N GLU A 67 -5.65 2.12 20.87
CA GLU A 67 -5.18 3.39 21.44
C GLU A 67 -5.52 4.58 20.53
N GLU A 68 -5.43 4.39 19.21
CA GLU A 68 -5.79 5.41 18.21
C GLU A 68 -7.30 5.51 17.95
N GLY A 69 -8.12 4.67 18.60
CA GLY A 69 -9.58 4.67 18.45
C GLY A 69 -10.04 4.19 17.06
N CYS A 70 -9.26 3.33 16.40
CA CYS A 70 -9.56 2.84 15.06
C CYS A 70 -10.61 1.72 15.07
N GLY A 71 -11.89 2.09 15.12
CA GLY A 71 -13.02 1.16 15.15
C GLY A 71 -13.26 0.42 13.83
N LYS A 72 -12.71 0.89 12.72
CA LYS A 72 -12.78 0.22 11.41
C LYS A 72 -11.81 -0.96 11.27
N VAL A 73 -10.86 -1.15 12.19
CA VAL A 73 -9.96 -2.31 12.17
C VAL A 73 -10.72 -3.55 12.66
N HIS A 74 -11.12 -4.40 11.73
CA HIS A 74 -11.91 -5.60 11.99
C HIS A 74 -11.07 -6.85 12.28
N ALA A 75 -9.87 -6.90 11.69
CA ALA A 75 -8.96 -8.03 11.86
C ALA A 75 -7.49 -7.56 11.77
N CYS A 76 -6.63 -8.27 12.46
CA CYS A 76 -5.19 -8.16 12.33
C CYS A 76 -4.61 -9.55 12.09
N VAL A 77 -3.89 -9.70 10.98
CA VAL A 77 -3.30 -10.98 10.57
C VAL A 77 -1.80 -10.88 10.43
N THR A 78 -1.13 -12.02 10.54
CA THR A 78 0.30 -12.14 10.32
C THR A 78 0.63 -12.01 8.84
N GLY A 79 1.58 -11.15 8.48
CA GLY A 79 2.08 -11.03 7.12
C GLY A 79 2.94 -12.22 6.70
N GLY A 80 2.93 -12.49 5.40
CA GLY A 80 3.69 -13.57 4.78
C GLY A 80 5.15 -13.21 4.48
N LYS A 81 5.83 -14.13 3.78
CA LYS A 81 7.23 -13.95 3.37
C LYS A 81 7.41 -12.85 2.34
N THR A 82 6.44 -12.70 1.46
CA THR A 82 6.42 -11.69 0.40
C THR A 82 5.29 -10.66 0.65
N ARG A 83 5.33 -9.54 -0.09
CA ARG A 83 4.23 -8.57 -0.08
C ARG A 83 2.93 -9.21 -0.61
N SER A 84 3.01 -10.04 -1.64
CA SER A 84 1.85 -10.76 -2.19
C SER A 84 1.26 -11.74 -1.17
N ASP A 85 2.08 -12.49 -0.43
CA ASP A 85 1.60 -13.36 0.65
C ASP A 85 0.90 -12.58 1.76
N SER A 86 1.44 -11.41 2.11
CA SER A 86 0.84 -10.52 3.12
C SER A 86 -0.52 -9.99 2.66
N VAL A 87 -0.63 -9.57 1.38
CA VAL A 87 -1.92 -9.14 0.81
C VAL A 87 -2.91 -10.30 0.77
N ARG A 88 -2.48 -11.51 0.42
CA ARG A 88 -3.34 -12.70 0.40
C ARG A 88 -3.90 -13.00 1.79
N ALA A 89 -3.05 -13.00 2.83
CA ALA A 89 -3.50 -13.19 4.20
C ALA A 89 -4.54 -12.13 4.62
N GLY A 90 -4.31 -10.87 4.29
CA GLY A 90 -5.28 -9.80 4.54
C GLY A 90 -6.58 -9.96 3.74
N LEU A 91 -6.50 -10.44 2.51
CA LEU A 91 -7.65 -10.61 1.63
C LEU A 91 -8.60 -11.74 2.09
N GLU A 92 -8.07 -12.73 2.80
CA GLU A 92 -8.86 -13.82 3.40
C GLU A 92 -9.81 -13.31 4.50
N GLU A 93 -9.45 -12.21 5.19
CA GLU A 93 -10.26 -11.58 6.23
C GLU A 93 -11.24 -10.52 5.69
N VAL A 94 -11.09 -10.10 4.44
CA VAL A 94 -12.04 -9.18 3.80
C VAL A 94 -13.36 -9.90 3.54
N PRO A 95 -14.52 -9.35 4.01
CA PRO A 95 -15.83 -9.96 3.82
C PRO A 95 -16.13 -10.32 2.36
N GLY A 96 -16.81 -11.45 2.16
CA GLY A 96 -17.11 -11.99 0.83
C GLY A 96 -18.00 -11.07 -0.02
N ASP A 97 -18.77 -10.20 0.61
CA ASP A 97 -19.65 -9.20 0.00
C ASP A 97 -18.99 -7.84 -0.23
N ALA A 98 -17.72 -7.67 0.13
CA ALA A 98 -16.96 -6.50 -0.21
C ALA A 98 -16.88 -6.34 -1.73
N LEU A 99 -17.18 -5.14 -2.23
CA LEU A 99 -17.15 -4.84 -3.67
C LEU A 99 -15.79 -4.33 -4.13
N VAL A 100 -15.09 -3.60 -3.27
CA VAL A 100 -13.78 -3.01 -3.57
C VAL A 100 -12.81 -3.32 -2.45
N VAL A 101 -11.58 -3.63 -2.84
CA VAL A 101 -10.43 -3.75 -1.92
C VAL A 101 -9.40 -2.69 -2.26
N LEU A 102 -9.05 -1.89 -1.27
CA LEU A 102 -7.90 -0.99 -1.28
C LEU A 102 -6.70 -1.72 -0.67
N VAL A 103 -5.58 -1.77 -1.37
CA VAL A 103 -4.32 -2.28 -0.81
C VAL A 103 -3.39 -1.10 -0.56
N HIS A 104 -3.06 -0.84 0.70
CA HIS A 104 -2.24 0.29 1.09
C HIS A 104 -1.00 -0.13 1.89
N ASP A 105 0.15 0.42 1.53
CA ASP A 105 1.40 0.21 2.26
C ASP A 105 1.45 1.16 3.47
N ALA A 106 1.53 0.65 4.70
CA ALA A 106 1.70 1.46 5.91
C ALA A 106 2.98 2.34 5.89
N ALA A 107 3.90 2.02 5.00
CA ALA A 107 5.09 2.84 4.73
C ALA A 107 4.81 4.14 3.96
N ARG A 108 3.57 4.43 3.58
CA ARG A 108 3.11 5.69 2.98
C ARG A 108 2.08 6.33 3.92
N PRO A 109 2.53 6.91 5.04
CA PRO A 109 1.62 7.26 6.13
C PRO A 109 0.61 8.35 5.78
N LEU A 110 0.92 9.23 4.83
CA LEU A 110 0.12 10.42 4.54
C LEU A 110 -0.93 10.20 3.44
N VAL A 111 -1.64 9.05 3.47
CA VAL A 111 -2.77 8.81 2.56
C VAL A 111 -3.88 9.85 2.83
N SER A 112 -4.45 10.41 1.75
CA SER A 112 -5.54 11.39 1.86
C SER A 112 -6.84 10.87 1.25
N ASP A 113 -7.97 11.45 1.69
CA ASP A 113 -9.30 11.11 1.19
C ASP A 113 -9.42 11.36 -0.31
N GLU A 114 -8.77 12.44 -0.81
CA GLU A 114 -8.79 12.78 -2.23
C GLU A 114 -8.08 11.75 -3.09
N VAL A 115 -7.02 11.12 -2.58
CA VAL A 115 -6.35 10.03 -3.30
C VAL A 115 -7.20 8.78 -3.27
N VAL A 116 -7.83 8.46 -2.14
CA VAL A 116 -8.77 7.32 -2.03
C VAL A 116 -9.93 7.50 -3.00
N GLU A 117 -10.58 8.65 -3.01
CA GLU A 117 -11.67 8.97 -3.94
C GLU A 117 -11.22 8.81 -5.40
N ARG A 118 -10.04 9.35 -5.73
CA ARG A 118 -9.48 9.33 -7.08
C ARG A 118 -9.20 7.92 -7.60
N VAL A 119 -8.79 7.00 -6.75
CA VAL A 119 -8.59 5.60 -7.17
C VAL A 119 -9.89 4.79 -7.18
N LEU A 120 -10.92 5.20 -6.45
CA LEU A 120 -12.22 4.52 -6.45
C LEU A 120 -13.07 4.88 -7.68
N ALA A 121 -13.04 6.15 -8.11
CA ALA A 121 -13.93 6.66 -9.14
C ALA A 121 -13.89 5.86 -10.46
N PRO A 122 -12.72 5.48 -11.03
CA PRO A 122 -12.71 4.78 -12.31
C PRO A 122 -13.19 3.32 -12.25
N LEU A 123 -13.28 2.70 -11.07
CA LEU A 123 -13.85 1.37 -10.94
C LEU A 123 -15.31 1.34 -11.41
N SER A 124 -16.06 2.43 -11.21
CA SER A 124 -17.42 2.57 -11.71
C SER A 124 -17.51 2.66 -13.25
N GLU A 125 -16.39 2.98 -13.92
CA GLU A 125 -16.26 3.01 -15.39
C GLU A 125 -15.90 1.62 -15.97
N GLY A 126 -15.80 0.59 -15.14
CA GLY A 126 -15.49 -0.79 -15.55
C GLY A 126 -14.00 -1.11 -15.62
N TRP A 127 -13.13 -0.36 -14.92
CA TRP A 127 -11.76 -0.77 -14.70
C TRP A 127 -11.67 -1.83 -13.61
N ASP A 128 -10.77 -2.81 -13.80
CA ASP A 128 -10.58 -3.91 -12.84
C ASP A 128 -9.73 -3.49 -11.66
N GLY A 129 -8.82 -2.52 -11.87
CA GLY A 129 -8.04 -1.91 -10.83
C GLY A 129 -7.55 -0.52 -11.22
N VAL A 130 -7.22 0.27 -10.19
CA VAL A 130 -6.77 1.66 -10.33
C VAL A 130 -5.62 1.90 -9.37
N VAL A 131 -4.54 2.49 -9.88
CA VAL A 131 -3.35 2.79 -9.09
C VAL A 131 -3.00 4.28 -9.19
N PRO A 132 -2.63 4.94 -8.09
CA PRO A 132 -2.09 6.29 -8.15
C PRO A 132 -0.63 6.22 -8.58
N GLY A 133 -0.18 7.22 -9.32
CA GLY A 133 1.21 7.32 -9.73
C GLY A 133 1.64 8.76 -10.01
N ILE A 134 2.94 8.95 -10.09
CA ILE A 134 3.57 10.21 -10.46
C ILE A 134 4.40 9.98 -11.73
N PRO A 135 4.29 10.81 -12.77
CA PRO A 135 5.17 10.74 -13.92
C PRO A 135 6.64 10.82 -13.50
N VAL A 136 7.48 9.98 -14.09
CA VAL A 136 8.92 10.00 -13.78
C VAL A 136 9.54 11.29 -14.32
N GLY A 137 10.06 12.12 -13.41
CA GLY A 137 10.67 13.42 -13.73
C GLY A 137 12.15 13.33 -14.10
N ASP A 138 12.89 12.39 -13.51
CA ASP A 138 14.32 12.26 -13.68
C ASP A 138 14.70 11.43 -14.90
N THR A 139 15.96 11.59 -15.36
CA THR A 139 16.53 10.71 -16.38
C THR A 139 16.80 9.33 -15.82
N LEU A 140 16.23 8.29 -16.43
CA LEU A 140 16.45 6.92 -16.05
C LEU A 140 17.62 6.29 -16.79
N LYS A 141 18.48 5.59 -16.05
CA LYS A 141 19.60 4.81 -16.59
C LYS A 141 19.44 3.34 -16.22
N ARG A 142 19.64 2.46 -17.20
CA ARG A 142 19.93 1.05 -16.91
C ARG A 142 21.40 0.94 -16.60
N VAL A 143 21.71 0.28 -15.48
CA VAL A 143 23.10 0.19 -14.99
C VAL A 143 23.44 -1.28 -14.79
N GLY A 144 24.59 -1.70 -15.31
CA GLY A 144 25.14 -3.02 -15.11
C GLY A 144 25.63 -3.26 -13.69
N SER A 145 25.97 -4.50 -13.35
CA SER A 145 26.46 -4.88 -12.03
C SER A 145 27.77 -4.23 -11.60
N ASP A 146 28.54 -3.74 -12.58
CA ASP A 146 29.80 -2.99 -12.41
C ASP A 146 29.61 -1.49 -12.26
N GLY A 147 28.34 -1.00 -12.28
CA GLY A 147 28.02 0.41 -12.22
C GLY A 147 28.07 1.15 -13.55
N ALA A 148 28.44 0.45 -14.66
CA ALA A 148 28.46 1.08 -15.99
C ALA A 148 27.03 1.33 -16.50
N VAL A 149 26.85 2.49 -17.16
CA VAL A 149 25.57 2.82 -17.82
C VAL A 149 25.46 2.03 -19.11
N GLU A 150 24.46 1.16 -19.20
CA GLU A 150 24.16 0.37 -20.40
C GLU A 150 23.21 1.10 -21.34
N GLU A 151 22.21 1.83 -20.78
CA GLU A 151 21.15 2.45 -21.55
C GLU A 151 20.59 3.69 -20.86
N THR A 152 20.19 4.69 -21.64
CA THR A 152 19.28 5.75 -21.17
C THR A 152 17.85 5.34 -21.54
N VAL A 153 17.03 5.00 -20.54
CA VAL A 153 15.64 4.59 -20.73
C VAL A 153 14.77 5.83 -20.97
N SER A 154 13.95 5.83 -22.04
CA SER A 154 12.96 6.90 -22.21
C SER A 154 11.99 6.89 -21.02
N ARG A 155 11.72 8.05 -20.44
CA ARG A 155 10.74 8.23 -19.38
C ARG A 155 9.32 8.51 -19.89
N ASP A 156 9.15 8.65 -21.21
CA ASP A 156 7.85 8.92 -21.79
C ASP A 156 6.88 7.78 -21.48
N GLY A 157 5.75 8.12 -20.85
CA GLY A 157 4.76 7.14 -20.42
C GLY A 157 5.14 6.32 -19.17
N LEU A 158 6.30 6.58 -18.54
CA LEU A 158 6.67 5.91 -17.30
C LEU A 158 6.15 6.66 -16.07
N TRP A 159 5.54 5.91 -15.16
CA TRP A 159 4.97 6.40 -13.92
C TRP A 159 5.53 5.63 -12.72
N ALA A 160 5.86 6.34 -11.67
CA ALA A 160 6.19 5.74 -10.38
C ALA A 160 4.89 5.47 -9.60
N VAL A 161 4.49 4.21 -9.54
CA VAL A 161 3.21 3.80 -8.94
C VAL A 161 3.29 3.83 -7.41
N GLN A 162 2.20 4.30 -6.81
CA GLN A 162 2.04 4.44 -5.37
C GLN A 162 0.92 3.53 -4.84
N THR A 163 0.54 3.69 -3.58
CA THR A 163 -0.66 3.12 -2.95
C THR A 163 -1.41 4.22 -2.19
N PRO A 164 -2.76 4.12 -1.99
CA PRO A 164 -3.59 2.93 -2.10
C PRO A 164 -3.87 2.52 -3.53
N GLN A 165 -3.87 1.21 -3.80
CA GLN A 165 -4.31 0.62 -5.06
C GLN A 165 -5.72 0.06 -4.88
N ALA A 166 -6.67 0.44 -5.73
CA ALA A 166 -8.05 0.00 -5.66
C ALA A 166 -8.33 -1.10 -6.68
N PHE A 167 -9.07 -2.13 -6.29
CA PHE A 167 -9.44 -3.24 -7.16
C PHE A 167 -10.89 -3.66 -6.94
N ALA A 168 -11.57 -4.11 -8.00
CA ALA A 168 -12.76 -4.91 -7.83
C ALA A 168 -12.40 -6.17 -7.01
N ALA A 169 -13.12 -6.44 -5.93
CA ALA A 169 -12.73 -7.44 -4.95
C ALA A 169 -12.63 -8.85 -5.55
N ASP A 170 -13.56 -9.21 -6.42
CA ASP A 170 -13.57 -10.50 -7.11
C ASP A 170 -12.39 -10.66 -8.07
N VAL A 171 -11.98 -9.57 -8.74
CA VAL A 171 -10.82 -9.58 -9.65
C VAL A 171 -9.54 -9.79 -8.86
N LEU A 172 -9.35 -9.06 -7.74
CA LEU A 172 -8.16 -9.22 -6.91
C LEU A 172 -8.09 -10.64 -6.31
N ARG A 173 -9.23 -11.20 -5.85
CA ARG A 173 -9.29 -12.57 -5.34
C ARG A 173 -8.86 -13.59 -6.40
N ARG A 174 -9.37 -13.47 -7.63
CA ARG A 174 -8.97 -14.38 -8.73
C ARG A 174 -7.48 -14.23 -9.06
N ALA A 175 -6.97 -13.00 -9.15
CA ALA A 175 -5.57 -12.75 -9.44
C ALA A 175 -4.64 -13.35 -8.38
N GLN A 176 -5.00 -13.23 -7.09
CA GLN A 176 -4.24 -13.82 -5.98
C GLN A 176 -4.31 -15.35 -5.97
N ALA A 177 -5.45 -15.94 -6.34
CA ALA A 177 -5.63 -17.40 -6.42
C ALA A 177 -4.79 -18.04 -7.54
N ASN A 178 -4.56 -17.34 -8.64
CA ASN A 178 -3.72 -17.80 -9.74
C ASN A 178 -2.23 -17.90 -9.37
N GLY A 179 -1.84 -17.27 -8.27
CA GLY A 179 -0.46 -17.20 -7.82
C GLY A 179 0.39 -16.32 -8.74
N GLY A 180 1.64 -16.19 -8.40
CA GLY A 180 2.62 -15.40 -9.16
C GLY A 180 3.35 -14.41 -8.27
N GLU A 181 4.52 -14.01 -8.73
CA GLU A 181 5.29 -12.94 -8.11
C GLU A 181 5.11 -11.66 -8.93
N ALA A 182 4.70 -10.59 -8.26
CA ALA A 182 4.65 -9.26 -8.82
C ALA A 182 5.11 -8.25 -7.77
N THR A 183 5.60 -7.12 -8.22
CA THR A 183 6.08 -6.05 -7.33
C THR A 183 4.93 -5.35 -6.60
N ASP A 184 3.71 -5.43 -7.18
CA ASP A 184 2.48 -4.90 -6.60
C ASP A 184 1.25 -5.72 -7.02
N CYS A 185 0.06 -5.34 -6.52
CA CYS A 185 -1.18 -6.04 -6.83
C CYS A 185 -1.66 -5.79 -8.27
N ALA A 186 -1.33 -4.62 -8.83
CA ALA A 186 -1.68 -4.30 -10.21
C ALA A 186 -1.04 -5.27 -11.18
N GLY A 187 0.25 -5.58 -11.01
CA GLY A 187 0.95 -6.56 -11.84
C GLY A 187 0.35 -7.97 -11.78
N LEU A 188 -0.21 -8.39 -10.62
CA LEU A 188 -0.94 -9.67 -10.53
C LEU A 188 -2.25 -9.64 -11.32
N VAL A 189 -2.99 -8.54 -11.22
CA VAL A 189 -4.25 -8.34 -11.95
C VAL A 189 -3.99 -8.28 -13.46
N GLU A 190 -2.96 -7.54 -13.91
CA GLU A 190 -2.54 -7.48 -15.31
C GLU A 190 -2.14 -8.86 -15.84
N ALA A 191 -1.36 -9.63 -15.09
CA ALA A 191 -0.98 -11.00 -15.46
C ALA A 191 -2.19 -11.94 -15.56
N ALA A 192 -3.28 -11.66 -14.82
CA ALA A 192 -4.55 -12.37 -14.91
C ALA A 192 -5.47 -11.84 -16.02
N GLY A 193 -5.03 -10.88 -16.84
CA GLY A 193 -5.77 -10.29 -17.96
C GLY A 193 -6.68 -9.14 -17.56
N GLY A 194 -6.58 -8.63 -16.35
CA GLY A 194 -7.34 -7.47 -15.89
C GLY A 194 -6.78 -6.14 -16.41
N ARG A 195 -7.64 -5.12 -16.49
CA ARG A 195 -7.31 -3.78 -16.97
C ARG A 195 -7.04 -2.84 -15.81
N ILE A 196 -5.85 -2.25 -15.79
CA ILE A 196 -5.42 -1.30 -14.76
C ILE A 196 -5.39 0.11 -15.33
N LYS A 197 -5.92 1.08 -14.57
CA LYS A 197 -5.83 2.50 -14.87
C LYS A 197 -4.85 3.18 -13.91
N VAL A 198 -3.97 4.02 -14.44
CA VAL A 198 -3.16 4.92 -13.63
C VAL A 198 -3.89 6.25 -13.49
N VAL A 199 -3.98 6.76 -12.27
CA VAL A 199 -4.49 8.10 -11.96
C VAL A 199 -3.40 8.94 -11.31
N GLN A 200 -3.60 10.27 -11.28
CA GLN A 200 -2.63 11.16 -10.63
C GLN A 200 -2.50 10.82 -9.14
N GLY A 201 -1.27 10.53 -8.72
CA GLY A 201 -0.91 10.32 -7.33
C GLY A 201 -0.63 11.62 -6.58
N ASP A 202 0.07 11.49 -5.45
CA ASP A 202 0.42 12.62 -4.60
C ASP A 202 1.88 12.51 -4.14
N PRO A 203 2.71 13.57 -4.24
CA PRO A 203 4.06 13.58 -3.69
C PRO A 203 4.12 13.24 -2.19
N HIS A 204 3.08 13.59 -1.40
CA HIS A 204 2.99 13.27 0.02
C HIS A 204 2.83 11.75 0.29
N LEU A 205 2.46 10.96 -0.72
CA LEU A 205 2.50 9.49 -0.64
C LEU A 205 3.92 8.93 -0.75
N LEU A 206 4.93 9.67 -0.31
CA LEU A 206 6.30 9.20 -0.22
C LEU A 206 6.36 7.89 0.57
N LYS A 207 7.02 6.88 -0.01
CA LYS A 207 7.24 5.61 0.67
C LYS A 207 8.46 5.74 1.58
N VAL A 208 8.27 5.72 2.87
CA VAL A 208 9.35 5.70 3.85
C VAL A 208 10.20 4.44 3.63
N THR A 209 11.46 4.62 3.29
CA THR A 209 12.44 3.54 3.06
C THR A 209 13.77 3.80 3.73
N SER A 210 14.04 5.03 4.13
CA SER A 210 15.24 5.52 4.81
C SER A 210 14.88 6.42 5.97
N GLU A 211 15.86 6.78 6.81
CA GLU A 211 15.71 7.74 7.90
C GLU A 211 15.39 9.15 7.35
N ALA A 212 16.01 9.55 6.25
CA ALA A 212 15.71 10.82 5.59
C ALA A 212 14.26 10.91 5.10
N ASP A 213 13.66 9.79 4.68
CA ASP A 213 12.24 9.76 4.33
C ASP A 213 11.35 9.98 5.56
N LEU A 214 11.73 9.41 6.73
CA LEU A 214 11.02 9.64 7.99
C LEU A 214 11.02 11.12 8.39
N GLU A 215 12.19 11.77 8.33
CA GLU A 215 12.33 13.20 8.61
C GLU A 215 11.49 14.03 7.64
N THR A 216 11.53 13.71 6.35
CA THR A 216 10.76 14.40 5.32
C THR A 216 9.25 14.31 5.60
N VAL A 217 8.76 13.09 5.84
CA VAL A 217 7.34 12.85 6.11
C VAL A 217 6.90 13.49 7.44
N ALA A 218 7.76 13.48 8.47
CA ALA A 218 7.48 14.15 9.73
C ALA A 218 7.29 15.66 9.55
N GLY A 219 8.02 16.28 8.62
CA GLY A 219 7.87 17.70 8.29
C GLY A 219 6.61 18.06 7.49
N TRP A 220 5.94 17.07 6.90
CA TRP A 220 4.69 17.25 6.13
C TRP A 220 3.41 16.95 6.94
N ARG A 221 3.53 16.44 8.13
CA ARG A 221 2.44 16.01 9.04
C ARG A 221 1.67 17.15 9.70
#